data_4af8d0fb2d6757f8f1839b39ce4cd66f
#
_entry.id   4af8d0fb2d6757f8f1839b39ce4cd66f
#
_cell.length_a   1.000
_cell.length_b   1.000
_cell.length_c   1.000
_cell.angle_alpha   90.00
_cell.angle_beta   90.00
_cell.angle_gamma   90.00
#
_symmetry.space_group_name_H-M   'P 1'
#
loop_
_entity.id
_entity.type
_entity.pdbx_description
1 polymer ?
#
loop_
_entity_poly.entity_id
_entity_poly.type
_entity_poly.pdbx_seq_one_letter_code
_entity_poly.pdbx_strand_id
1 'polypeptide(L)'
;ATVHQAKDGRIVIYSGDDANDECLYKFISKSSDNLREGKLYVANTTKGEWISLDYEEQKILQQNFDDQTQVLIRLREAAKLVGGTPLNRPEDIEIDPFTGNVLIALSNNKPKGDYMGEILKIQEEDNENKTSLNFKASTFIAGGSDTGFACPDNMAFDPKGTLWFTS
;
A
#
# COMPACT_ATOMS: atom_id res chain seq x y z
N ALA A 1 -6.43 5.92 2.85
CA ALA A 1 -6.71 4.46 2.79
C ALA A 1 -7.92 4.20 1.91
N THR A 2 -7.94 3.09 1.17
CA THR A 2 -9.07 2.70 0.31
C THR A 2 -9.53 1.27 0.60
N VAL A 3 -10.80 0.98 0.32
CA VAL A 3 -11.47 -0.29 0.62
C VAL A 3 -12.04 -0.89 -0.66
N HIS A 4 -11.83 -2.19 -0.83
CA HIS A 4 -12.41 -2.97 -1.92
C HIS A 4 -13.14 -4.19 -1.37
N GLN A 5 -14.28 -4.54 -1.96
CA GLN A 5 -14.96 -5.79 -1.68
C GLN A 5 -14.71 -6.79 -2.81
N ALA A 6 -14.06 -7.88 -2.50
CA ALA A 6 -13.84 -8.98 -3.43
C ALA A 6 -15.16 -9.69 -3.80
N LYS A 7 -15.20 -10.42 -4.90
CA LYS A 7 -16.41 -11.16 -5.36
C LYS A 7 -16.91 -12.20 -4.35
N ASP A 8 -16.00 -12.75 -3.55
CA ASP A 8 -16.34 -13.70 -2.48
C ASP A 8 -16.82 -13.01 -1.18
N GLY A 9 -16.95 -11.68 -1.21
CA GLY A 9 -17.42 -10.84 -0.12
C GLY A 9 -16.32 -10.42 0.87
N ARG A 10 -15.09 -10.94 0.76
CA ARG A 10 -14.00 -10.50 1.63
C ARG A 10 -13.68 -9.02 1.41
N ILE A 11 -13.28 -8.37 2.49
CA ILE A 11 -12.88 -6.97 2.47
C ILE A 11 -11.37 -6.88 2.32
N VAL A 12 -10.91 -6.08 1.38
CA VAL A 12 -9.50 -5.75 1.16
C VAL A 12 -9.32 -4.26 1.45
N ILE A 13 -8.33 -3.93 2.28
CA ILE A 13 -8.02 -2.54 2.64
C ILE A 13 -6.56 -2.27 2.31
N TYR A 14 -6.30 -1.17 1.64
CA TYR A 14 -4.95 -0.64 1.46
C TYR A 14 -4.77 0.58 2.35
N SER A 15 -3.64 0.67 3.04
CA SER A 15 -3.31 1.80 3.92
C SER A 15 -1.84 2.17 3.80
N GLY A 16 -1.56 3.45 3.62
CA GLY A 16 -0.23 4.03 3.70
C GLY A 16 0.08 4.50 5.13
N ASP A 17 1.33 4.41 5.53
CA ASP A 17 1.85 5.07 6.73
C ASP A 17 2.56 6.36 6.29
N ASP A 18 1.87 7.50 6.39
CA ASP A 18 2.37 8.80 5.92
C ASP A 18 3.52 9.33 6.78
N ALA A 19 4.67 8.73 6.58
CA ALA A 19 5.94 9.20 7.12
C ALA A 19 7.09 8.82 6.19
N ASN A 20 8.21 9.53 6.29
CA ASN A 20 9.41 9.20 5.51
C ASN A 20 9.87 7.78 5.80
N ASP A 21 10.12 7.00 4.73
CA ASP A 21 10.62 5.63 4.82
C ASP A 21 9.67 4.65 5.53
N GLU A 22 8.37 4.94 5.51
CA GLU A 22 7.35 4.03 6.00
C GLU A 22 6.64 3.29 4.86
N CYS A 23 5.83 2.30 5.22
CA CYS A 23 5.42 1.26 4.28
C CYS A 23 3.96 1.41 3.83
N LEU A 24 3.65 0.71 2.75
CA LEU A 24 2.30 0.46 2.29
C LEU A 24 1.83 -0.91 2.81
N TYR A 25 0.62 -0.95 3.34
CA TYR A 25 0.01 -2.13 3.92
C TYR A 25 -1.24 -2.57 3.17
N LYS A 26 -1.53 -3.87 3.26
CA LYS A 26 -2.75 -4.49 2.74
C LYS A 26 -3.34 -5.41 3.80
N PHE A 27 -4.62 -5.24 4.08
CA PHE A 27 -5.39 -6.16 4.91
C PHE A 27 -6.36 -6.94 4.05
N ILE A 28 -6.49 -8.24 4.29
CA ILE A 28 -7.50 -9.10 3.66
C ILE A 28 -8.29 -9.78 4.77
N SER A 29 -9.60 -9.51 4.84
CA SER A 29 -10.45 -10.14 5.83
C SER A 29 -10.57 -11.65 5.59
N LYS A 30 -10.77 -12.42 6.67
CA LYS A 30 -10.93 -13.88 6.61
C LYS A 30 -12.26 -14.31 5.98
N SER A 31 -13.30 -13.53 6.23
CA SER A 31 -14.65 -13.77 5.72
C SER A 31 -15.32 -12.47 5.29
N SER A 32 -16.46 -12.58 4.62
CA SER A 32 -17.28 -11.43 4.25
C SER A 32 -17.74 -10.65 5.49
N ASP A 33 -17.83 -9.33 5.33
CA ASP A 33 -18.38 -8.39 6.32
C ASP A 33 -17.77 -8.46 7.73
N ASN A 34 -16.55 -8.99 7.86
CA ASN A 34 -15.87 -9.14 9.14
C ASN A 34 -14.44 -8.57 9.10
N LEU A 35 -14.25 -7.41 9.73
CA LEU A 35 -12.94 -6.75 9.87
C LEU A 35 -12.16 -7.17 11.13
N ARG A 36 -12.73 -8.01 11.99
CA ARG A 36 -12.07 -8.44 13.23
C ARG A 36 -11.05 -9.54 13.00
N GLU A 37 -11.20 -10.30 11.92
CA GLU A 37 -10.31 -11.39 11.57
C GLU A 37 -9.83 -11.24 10.13
N GLY A 38 -8.54 -11.37 9.92
CA GLY A 38 -7.90 -11.25 8.61
C GLY A 38 -6.39 -11.29 8.72
N LYS A 39 -5.73 -11.08 7.60
CA LYS A 39 -4.28 -11.02 7.52
C LYS A 39 -3.81 -9.65 7.06
N LEU A 40 -2.75 -9.18 7.70
CA LEU A 40 -2.07 -7.94 7.35
C LEU A 40 -0.78 -8.28 6.59
N TYR A 41 -0.54 -7.52 5.54
CA TYR A 41 0.63 -7.65 4.67
C TYR A 41 1.32 -6.31 4.51
N VAL A 42 2.61 -6.34 4.20
CA VAL A 42 3.39 -5.16 3.79
C VAL A 42 3.88 -5.34 2.36
N ALA A 43 3.91 -4.26 1.59
CA ALA A 43 4.38 -4.28 0.20
C ALA A 43 5.91 -4.38 0.12
N ASN A 44 6.42 -5.32 -0.68
CA ASN A 44 7.76 -5.27 -1.23
C ASN A 44 7.66 -4.90 -2.71
N THR A 45 7.81 -3.62 -3.03
CA THR A 45 7.62 -3.11 -4.40
C THR A 45 8.73 -3.53 -5.37
N THR A 46 9.91 -3.87 -4.85
CA THR A 46 11.04 -4.36 -5.65
C THR A 46 10.82 -5.78 -6.14
N LYS A 47 10.29 -6.65 -5.26
CA LYS A 47 9.99 -8.04 -5.61
C LYS A 47 8.59 -8.21 -6.23
N GLY A 48 7.69 -7.26 -5.99
CA GLY A 48 6.31 -7.33 -6.43
C GLY A 48 5.47 -8.32 -5.61
N GLU A 49 5.65 -8.32 -4.30
CA GLU A 49 4.96 -9.24 -3.40
C GLU A 49 4.41 -8.53 -2.14
N TRP A 50 3.28 -9.03 -1.64
CA TRP A 50 2.72 -8.71 -0.33
C TRP A 50 3.24 -9.71 0.70
N ILE A 51 4.11 -9.25 1.62
CA ILE A 51 4.72 -10.10 2.64
C ILE A 51 3.82 -10.14 3.86
N SER A 52 3.50 -11.34 4.34
CA SER A 52 2.68 -11.54 5.52
C SER A 52 3.34 -10.97 6.79
N LEU A 53 2.54 -10.30 7.61
CA LEU A 53 2.90 -9.84 8.96
C LEU A 53 2.28 -10.73 10.05
N ASP A 54 2.01 -11.99 9.69
CA ASP A 54 1.52 -13.00 10.62
C ASP A 54 2.70 -13.62 11.40
N TYR A 55 2.63 -13.53 12.72
CA TYR A 55 3.65 -14.05 13.64
C TYR A 55 3.94 -15.54 13.40
N GLU A 56 2.91 -16.36 13.17
CA GLU A 56 3.05 -17.80 12.97
C GLU A 56 3.69 -18.16 11.63
N GLU A 57 3.59 -17.28 10.63
CA GLU A 57 4.13 -17.51 9.28
C GLU A 57 5.59 -17.03 9.11
N GLN A 58 6.05 -16.11 9.97
CA GLN A 58 7.33 -15.41 9.80
C GLN A 58 8.32 -15.72 10.95
N LYS A 59 9.32 -16.56 10.69
CA LYS A 59 10.36 -16.86 11.66
C LYS A 59 11.09 -15.62 12.20
N ILE A 60 11.30 -14.62 11.34
CA ILE A 60 11.96 -13.37 11.76
C ILE A 60 11.10 -12.60 12.78
N LEU A 61 9.79 -12.66 12.66
CA LEU A 61 8.89 -12.04 13.63
C LEU A 61 8.93 -12.81 14.97
N GLN A 62 8.93 -14.14 14.94
CA GLN A 62 9.04 -14.98 16.14
C GLN A 62 10.37 -14.77 16.90
N GLN A 63 11.43 -14.34 16.22
CA GLN A 63 12.72 -14.06 16.82
C GLN A 63 12.79 -12.68 17.50
N ASN A 64 11.89 -11.74 17.13
CA ASN A 64 11.97 -10.34 17.56
C ASN A 64 10.74 -9.84 18.34
N PHE A 65 9.68 -10.64 18.39
CA PHE A 65 8.42 -10.32 19.08
C PHE A 65 7.95 -11.52 19.88
N ASP A 66 7.12 -11.28 20.89
CA ASP A 66 6.58 -12.34 21.76
C ASP A 66 5.32 -12.99 21.17
N ASP A 67 4.51 -12.20 20.47
CA ASP A 67 3.23 -12.63 19.88
C ASP A 67 2.77 -11.69 18.74
N GLN A 68 1.63 -12.03 18.13
CA GLN A 68 1.01 -11.22 17.08
C GLN A 68 0.62 -9.81 17.57
N THR A 69 0.28 -9.63 18.84
CA THR A 69 -0.07 -8.32 19.40
C THR A 69 1.15 -7.39 19.37
N GLN A 70 2.32 -7.88 19.74
CA GLN A 70 3.57 -7.12 19.67
C GLN A 70 3.93 -6.74 18.23
N VAL A 71 3.74 -7.66 17.26
CA VAL A 71 3.92 -7.37 15.83
C VAL A 71 3.04 -6.19 15.40
N LEU A 72 1.76 -6.18 15.78
CA LEU A 72 0.82 -5.13 15.40
C LEU A 72 1.10 -3.78 16.10
N ILE A 73 1.52 -3.80 17.38
CA ILE A 73 1.87 -2.58 18.13
C ILE A 73 3.17 -1.96 17.58
N ARG A 74 4.14 -2.81 17.20
CA ARG A 74 5.43 -2.37 16.63
C ARG A 74 5.47 -2.58 15.11
N LEU A 75 4.38 -2.22 14.43
CA LEU A 75 4.14 -2.54 13.02
C LEU A 75 5.24 -2.03 12.08
N ARG A 76 5.74 -0.81 12.28
CA ARG A 76 6.83 -0.22 11.49
C ARG A 76 8.11 -1.06 11.55
N GLU A 77 8.44 -1.55 12.73
CA GLU A 77 9.59 -2.42 12.92
C GLU A 77 9.38 -3.79 12.27
N ALA A 78 8.23 -4.39 12.50
CA ALA A 78 7.87 -5.68 11.90
C ALA A 78 7.91 -5.63 10.38
N ALA A 79 7.33 -4.58 9.77
CA ALA A 79 7.34 -4.39 8.33
C ALA A 79 8.75 -4.31 7.73
N LYS A 80 9.65 -3.58 8.40
CA LYS A 80 11.07 -3.47 7.98
C LYS A 80 11.81 -4.79 8.13
N LEU A 81 11.57 -5.53 9.21
CA LEU A 81 12.21 -6.84 9.46
C LEU A 81 11.84 -7.88 8.40
N VAL A 82 10.60 -7.92 7.94
CA VAL A 82 10.19 -8.87 6.89
C VAL A 82 10.57 -8.41 5.49
N GLY A 83 11.08 -7.19 5.32
CA GLY A 83 11.55 -6.65 4.03
C GLY A 83 10.53 -5.81 3.28
N GLY A 84 9.62 -5.16 3.99
CA GLY A 84 8.75 -4.13 3.42
C GLY A 84 9.58 -2.99 2.79
N THR A 85 9.12 -2.46 1.65
CA THR A 85 9.80 -1.37 0.97
C THR A 85 9.53 -0.04 1.65
N PRO A 86 10.58 0.70 2.08
CA PRO A 86 10.43 2.09 2.54
C PRO A 86 9.98 2.98 1.39
N LEU A 87 8.87 3.69 1.56
CA LEU A 87 8.29 4.61 0.58
C LEU A 87 8.41 6.08 1.04
N ASN A 88 8.21 6.97 0.09
CA ASN A 88 8.33 8.42 0.29
C ASN A 88 6.99 9.04 0.72
N ARG A 89 6.56 8.79 1.97
CA ARG A 89 5.31 9.29 2.53
C ARG A 89 4.08 8.84 1.72
N PRO A 90 3.64 7.56 1.85
CA PRO A 90 2.43 7.09 1.19
C PRO A 90 1.19 7.74 1.83
N GLU A 91 0.69 8.80 1.19
CA GLU A 91 -0.34 9.70 1.70
C GLU A 91 -1.74 9.18 1.41
N ASP A 92 -2.13 9.15 0.15
CA ASP A 92 -3.45 8.71 -0.25
C ASP A 92 -3.41 7.54 -1.23
N ILE A 93 -4.51 6.78 -1.27
CA ILE A 93 -4.61 5.55 -2.06
C ILE A 93 -5.98 5.49 -2.70
N GLU A 94 -5.99 5.34 -4.03
CA GLU A 94 -7.20 5.17 -4.82
C GLU A 94 -7.13 3.93 -5.72
N ILE A 95 -8.27 3.33 -5.99
CA ILE A 95 -8.40 2.24 -6.96
C ILE A 95 -9.00 2.79 -8.24
N ASP A 96 -8.28 2.66 -9.34
CA ASP A 96 -8.77 3.03 -10.66
C ASP A 96 -10.02 2.21 -11.01
N PRO A 97 -11.19 2.83 -11.20
CA PRO A 97 -12.45 2.14 -11.39
C PRO A 97 -12.54 1.34 -12.70
N PHE A 98 -11.66 1.61 -13.67
CA PHE A 98 -11.67 0.93 -14.98
C PHE A 98 -10.63 -0.16 -15.10
N THR A 99 -9.44 0.04 -14.54
CA THR A 99 -8.34 -0.92 -14.65
C THR A 99 -8.17 -1.77 -13.40
N GLY A 100 -8.75 -1.34 -12.28
CA GLY A 100 -8.53 -1.96 -10.98
C GLY A 100 -7.12 -1.73 -10.42
N ASN A 101 -6.26 -0.94 -11.04
CA ASN A 101 -4.94 -0.64 -10.49
C ASN A 101 -5.06 0.18 -9.20
N VAL A 102 -4.17 -0.08 -8.25
CA VAL A 102 -4.08 0.72 -7.03
C VAL A 102 -3.06 1.82 -7.26
N LEU A 103 -3.48 3.07 -7.08
CA LEU A 103 -2.62 4.26 -7.17
C LEU A 103 -2.34 4.79 -5.78
N ILE A 104 -1.09 5.14 -5.52
CA ILE A 104 -0.61 5.63 -4.23
C ILE A 104 0.12 6.95 -4.44
N ALA A 105 -0.34 8.02 -3.81
CA ALA A 105 0.38 9.30 -3.76
C ALA A 105 1.58 9.16 -2.82
N LEU A 106 2.78 9.33 -3.35
CA LEU A 106 4.02 9.42 -2.61
C LEU A 106 4.45 10.89 -2.60
N SER A 107 4.24 11.59 -1.48
CA SER A 107 4.35 13.06 -1.44
C SER A 107 5.76 13.55 -1.66
N ASN A 108 6.71 13.09 -0.86
CA ASN A 108 8.13 13.47 -0.96
C ASN A 108 8.99 12.70 0.04
N ASN A 109 10.32 12.82 -0.10
CA ASN A 109 11.29 12.43 0.93
C ASN A 109 12.47 13.41 0.88
N LYS A 110 12.25 14.61 1.39
CA LYS A 110 13.23 15.70 1.38
C LYS A 110 14.60 15.30 1.96
N PRO A 111 14.70 14.55 3.06
CA PRO A 111 15.96 14.03 3.57
C PRO A 111 16.75 13.20 2.55
N LYS A 112 16.07 12.53 1.62
CA LYS A 112 16.68 11.73 0.53
C LYS A 112 16.80 12.48 -0.80
N GLY A 113 16.42 13.77 -0.83
CA GLY A 113 16.50 14.60 -2.03
C GLY A 113 15.30 14.45 -2.97
N ASP A 114 14.28 13.72 -2.60
CA ASP A 114 13.00 13.69 -3.32
C ASP A 114 12.11 14.83 -2.85
N TYR A 115 12.02 15.88 -3.66
CA TYR A 115 11.21 17.07 -3.38
C TYR A 115 9.90 17.08 -4.16
N MET A 116 9.76 16.22 -5.14
CA MET A 116 8.65 16.27 -6.11
C MET A 116 7.62 15.18 -5.87
N GLY A 117 8.05 14.00 -5.42
CA GLY A 117 7.17 12.85 -5.25
C GLY A 117 6.70 12.24 -6.56
N GLU A 118 5.80 11.30 -6.45
CA GLU A 118 5.20 10.59 -7.60
C GLU A 118 3.85 9.97 -7.22
N ILE A 119 3.11 9.54 -8.22
CA ILE A 119 2.01 8.58 -8.03
C ILE A 119 2.54 7.21 -8.45
N LEU A 120 2.61 6.30 -7.48
CA LEU A 120 2.99 4.90 -7.68
C LEU A 120 1.77 4.10 -8.13
N LYS A 121 1.96 3.18 -9.07
CA LYS A 121 0.93 2.23 -9.52
C LYS A 121 1.29 0.81 -9.08
N ILE A 122 0.34 0.13 -8.46
CA ILE A 122 0.36 -1.31 -8.20
C ILE A 122 -0.70 -1.99 -9.07
N GLN A 123 -0.25 -2.94 -9.88
CA GLN A 123 -1.09 -3.83 -10.66
C GLN A 123 -0.98 -5.24 -10.09
N GLU A 124 -2.01 -5.69 -9.39
CA GLU A 124 -2.04 -7.04 -8.83
C GLU A 124 -2.34 -8.08 -9.93
N GLU A 125 -1.90 -9.32 -9.73
CA GLU A 125 -2.23 -10.43 -10.65
C GLU A 125 -3.74 -10.69 -10.70
N ASP A 126 -4.45 -10.47 -9.57
CA ASP A 126 -5.90 -10.49 -9.48
C ASP A 126 -6.43 -9.08 -9.20
N ASN A 127 -6.41 -8.22 -10.21
CA ASN A 127 -6.85 -6.83 -10.11
C ASN A 127 -8.35 -6.69 -9.82
N GLU A 128 -9.13 -7.73 -10.03
CA GLU A 128 -10.58 -7.70 -9.82
C GLU A 128 -10.97 -7.99 -8.36
N ASN A 129 -10.37 -9.03 -7.76
CA ASN A 129 -10.69 -9.40 -6.36
C ASN A 129 -9.74 -8.77 -5.34
N LYS A 130 -8.54 -8.36 -5.78
CA LYS A 130 -7.52 -7.79 -4.88
C LYS A 130 -7.01 -8.77 -3.81
N THR A 131 -7.12 -10.06 -4.03
CA THR A 131 -6.69 -11.09 -3.08
C THR A 131 -5.36 -11.74 -3.41
N SER A 132 -4.75 -11.41 -4.56
CA SER A 132 -3.40 -11.85 -4.91
C SER A 132 -2.36 -11.30 -3.95
N LEU A 133 -1.32 -12.09 -3.73
CA LEU A 133 -0.13 -11.66 -2.98
C LEU A 133 1.02 -11.24 -3.91
N ASN A 134 0.80 -11.24 -5.22
CA ASN A 134 1.78 -10.80 -6.22
C ASN A 134 1.24 -9.61 -7.01
N PHE A 135 2.15 -8.71 -7.36
CA PHE A 135 1.83 -7.51 -8.12
C PHE A 135 3.03 -7.01 -8.94
N LYS A 136 2.79 -6.06 -9.82
CA LYS A 136 3.83 -5.23 -10.45
C LYS A 136 3.71 -3.81 -9.95
N ALA A 137 4.82 -3.23 -9.51
CA ALA A 137 4.92 -1.83 -9.14
C ALA A 137 5.63 -1.02 -10.24
N SER A 138 5.12 0.18 -10.52
CA SER A 138 5.75 1.13 -11.45
C SER A 138 5.29 2.54 -11.13
N THR A 139 6.09 3.55 -11.46
CA THR A 139 5.66 4.94 -11.45
C THR A 139 4.50 5.12 -12.45
N PHE A 140 3.38 5.66 -11.98
CA PHE A 140 2.26 6.08 -12.85
C PHE A 140 2.57 7.43 -13.47
N ILE A 141 2.96 8.42 -12.64
CA ILE A 141 3.43 9.71 -13.07
C ILE A 141 4.36 10.30 -12.00
N ALA A 142 5.53 10.80 -12.39
CA ALA A 142 6.47 11.46 -11.49
C ALA A 142 6.19 12.96 -11.41
N GLY A 143 6.33 13.55 -10.23
CA GLY A 143 6.30 15.00 -10.05
C GLY A 143 7.51 15.67 -10.69
N GLY A 144 7.38 16.96 -11.01
CA GLY A 144 8.45 17.74 -11.61
C GLY A 144 7.97 18.84 -12.57
N SER A 145 8.93 19.58 -13.13
CA SER A 145 8.63 20.68 -14.07
C SER A 145 7.86 20.24 -15.32
N ASP A 146 8.14 19.04 -15.81
CA ASP A 146 7.56 18.53 -17.06
C ASP A 146 6.09 18.11 -16.86
N THR A 147 5.73 17.70 -15.67
CA THR A 147 4.36 17.27 -15.30
C THR A 147 3.58 18.36 -14.58
N GLY A 148 4.28 19.39 -14.08
CA GLY A 148 3.67 20.59 -13.51
C GLY A 148 3.11 20.41 -12.09
N PHE A 149 3.48 19.35 -11.37
CA PHE A 149 3.07 19.15 -9.99
C PHE A 149 4.24 18.68 -9.09
N ALA A 150 4.06 18.85 -7.79
CA ALA A 150 4.96 18.33 -6.77
C ALA A 150 4.16 17.93 -5.52
N CYS A 151 4.70 16.98 -4.77
CA CYS A 151 4.11 16.54 -3.50
C CYS A 151 2.63 16.14 -3.63
N PRO A 152 2.28 15.16 -4.48
CA PRO A 152 0.90 14.71 -4.61
C PRO A 152 0.36 14.25 -3.25
N ASP A 153 -0.90 14.58 -2.98
CA ASP A 153 -1.56 14.38 -1.71
C ASP A 153 -2.88 13.63 -1.93
N ASN A 154 -4.04 14.25 -1.70
CA ASN A 154 -5.33 13.59 -1.84
C ASN A 154 -5.69 13.33 -3.29
N MET A 155 -6.26 12.16 -3.56
CA MET A 155 -6.67 11.71 -4.89
C MET A 155 -8.15 11.35 -4.93
N ALA A 156 -8.77 11.49 -6.11
CA ALA A 156 -10.11 10.97 -6.37
C ALA A 156 -10.32 10.71 -7.86
N PHE A 157 -11.10 9.69 -8.20
CA PHE A 157 -11.58 9.47 -9.56
C PHE A 157 -12.96 10.07 -9.76
N ASP A 158 -13.16 10.78 -10.87
CA ASP A 158 -14.50 11.16 -11.30
C ASP A 158 -15.24 9.98 -11.98
N PRO A 159 -16.56 10.09 -12.22
CA PRO A 159 -17.33 9.03 -12.89
C PRO A 159 -16.88 8.69 -14.30
N LYS A 160 -16.05 9.54 -14.94
CA LYS A 160 -15.49 9.31 -16.27
C LYS A 160 -14.12 8.63 -16.22
N GLY A 161 -13.56 8.41 -15.01
CA GLY A 161 -12.25 7.81 -14.79
C GLY A 161 -11.09 8.80 -14.88
N THR A 162 -11.37 10.11 -14.81
CA THR A 162 -10.30 11.10 -14.66
C THR A 162 -9.80 11.11 -13.24
N LEU A 163 -8.49 10.93 -13.06
CA LEU A 163 -7.85 11.10 -11.76
C LEU A 163 -7.66 12.59 -11.46
N TRP A 164 -8.17 13.02 -10.34
CA TRP A 164 -7.95 14.35 -9.75
C TRP A 164 -7.08 14.18 -8.50
N PHE A 165 -6.12 15.06 -8.31
CA PHE A 165 -5.31 15.05 -7.09
C PHE A 165 -4.86 16.46 -6.72
N THR A 166 -4.60 16.66 -5.44
CA THR A 166 -3.99 17.89 -4.91
C THR A 166 -2.47 17.75 -4.89
N SER A 167 -1.77 18.89 -4.98
CA SER A 167 -0.31 18.94 -4.95
C SER A 167 0.19 20.30 -4.43
#